data_d7d5172f566e48fd4d8db9d3fa1a2173
#
_entry.id   d7d5172f566e48fd4d8db9d3fa1a2173
#
_cell.length_a   1.000
_cell.length_b   1.000
_cell.length_c   1.000
_cell.angle_alpha   90.00
_cell.angle_beta   90.00
_cell.angle_gamma   90.00
#
_symmetry.space_group_name_H-M   'P 1'
#
loop_
_entity.id
_entity.type
_entity.pdbx_description
1 polymer ?
#
loop_
_entity_poly.entity_id
_entity_poly.type
_entity_poly.pdbx_seq_one_letter_code
_entity_poly.pdbx_strand_id
1 'polypeptide(L)'
;MKNRDIQKLAERNGLFLSDEMSFNEMGIDFKVGFATDKDDTKWLLRIPRRADLGEQIANELRILQLVSKYLSVQVPDWRIANEELVAYPLLDGKPALTYDADTYEVTWNMSKDSELYIPSLAKALIELHSIPTQEVLRNGLKVSTPEQARNEFFERLLLVKSELG
;
A
#
# COMPACT_ATOMS: atom_id res chain seq x y z
N MET A 1 3.83 -0.49 -20.58
CA MET A 1 4.24 -1.91 -20.44
C MET A 1 3.03 -2.76 -20.85
N LYS A 2 3.19 -3.72 -21.77
CA LYS A 2 2.13 -4.63 -22.22
C LYS A 2 1.95 -5.77 -21.21
N ASN A 3 0.78 -6.46 -21.21
CA ASN A 3 0.52 -7.59 -20.30
C ASN A 3 1.63 -8.64 -20.34
N ARG A 4 2.11 -8.99 -21.54
CA ARG A 4 3.20 -9.96 -21.72
C ARG A 4 4.53 -9.55 -21.04
N ASP A 5 4.80 -8.25 -20.97
CA ASP A 5 6.02 -7.75 -20.30
C ASP A 5 5.88 -7.89 -18.78
N ILE A 6 4.66 -7.67 -18.26
CA ILE A 6 4.35 -7.84 -16.84
C ILE A 6 4.39 -9.31 -16.43
N GLN A 7 3.88 -10.21 -17.29
CA GLN A 7 4.02 -11.65 -17.04
C GLN A 7 5.47 -12.08 -16.93
N LYS A 8 6.31 -11.68 -17.89
CA LYS A 8 7.75 -11.96 -17.86
C LYS A 8 8.44 -11.38 -16.62
N LEU A 9 8.00 -10.19 -16.18
CA LEU A 9 8.51 -9.58 -14.96
C LEU A 9 8.12 -10.40 -13.73
N ALA A 10 6.86 -10.87 -13.64
CA ALA A 10 6.38 -11.74 -12.59
C ALA A 10 7.09 -13.09 -12.60
N GLU A 11 7.24 -13.72 -13.78
CA GLU A 11 7.98 -14.98 -13.96
C GLU A 11 9.44 -14.91 -13.47
N ARG A 12 10.15 -13.82 -13.77
CA ARG A 12 11.52 -13.60 -13.27
C ARG A 12 11.58 -13.54 -11.74
N ASN A 13 10.48 -13.19 -11.09
CA ASN A 13 10.32 -13.16 -9.65
C ASN A 13 9.66 -14.42 -9.08
N GLY A 14 9.51 -15.48 -9.88
CA GLY A 14 8.93 -16.75 -9.46
C GLY A 14 7.40 -16.79 -9.38
N LEU A 15 6.71 -15.78 -9.90
CA LEU A 15 5.26 -15.69 -9.92
C LEU A 15 4.71 -15.95 -11.32
N PHE A 16 3.96 -17.03 -11.50
CA PHE A 16 3.41 -17.47 -12.78
C PHE A 16 1.94 -17.10 -12.90
N LEU A 17 1.67 -16.01 -13.60
CA LEU A 17 0.34 -15.45 -13.76
C LEU A 17 -0.38 -15.99 -14.99
N SER A 18 -1.72 -16.02 -14.95
CA SER A 18 -2.59 -16.28 -16.11
C SER A 18 -2.52 -15.10 -17.10
N ASP A 19 -3.11 -15.32 -18.29
CA ASP A 19 -3.14 -14.27 -19.34
C ASP A 19 -4.08 -13.12 -19.01
N GLU A 20 -5.08 -13.36 -18.13
CA GLU A 20 -6.07 -12.37 -17.74
C GLU A 20 -5.55 -11.46 -16.64
N MET A 21 -5.40 -10.18 -16.99
CA MET A 21 -5.00 -9.13 -16.06
C MET A 21 -5.83 -7.88 -16.31
N SER A 22 -6.22 -7.21 -15.23
CA SER A 22 -6.83 -5.89 -15.26
C SER A 22 -5.95 -4.87 -14.57
N PHE A 23 -6.04 -3.59 -14.93
CA PHE A 23 -5.17 -2.55 -14.41
C PHE A 23 -5.95 -1.32 -13.96
N ASN A 24 -5.45 -0.70 -12.90
CA ASN A 24 -5.82 0.64 -12.49
C ASN A 24 -4.63 1.58 -12.74
N GLU A 25 -4.84 2.58 -13.58
CA GLU A 25 -3.81 3.54 -14.02
C GLU A 25 -3.84 4.84 -13.20
N MET A 26 -4.70 4.98 -12.22
CA MET A 26 -4.88 6.22 -11.45
C MET A 26 -3.72 6.52 -10.49
N GLY A 27 -2.90 5.52 -10.13
CA GLY A 27 -1.77 5.69 -9.22
C GLY A 27 -0.64 6.55 -9.82
N ILE A 28 -0.12 7.50 -9.05
CA ILE A 28 1.01 8.36 -9.45
C ILE A 28 2.32 7.54 -9.46
N ASP A 29 2.59 6.83 -8.37
CA ASP A 29 3.85 6.12 -8.15
C ASP A 29 3.83 4.71 -8.72
N PHE A 30 2.67 4.05 -8.72
CA PHE A 30 2.54 2.66 -9.13
C PHE A 30 1.40 2.48 -10.13
N LYS A 31 1.64 1.67 -11.15
CA LYS A 31 0.60 1.02 -11.91
C LYS A 31 0.13 -0.18 -11.10
N VAL A 32 -1.17 -0.27 -10.81
CA VAL A 32 -1.75 -1.38 -10.05
C VAL A 32 -2.39 -2.38 -11.01
N GLY A 33 -2.02 -3.65 -10.86
CA GLY A 33 -2.57 -4.76 -11.63
C GLY A 33 -3.28 -5.77 -10.73
N PHE A 34 -4.30 -6.41 -11.28
CA PHE A 34 -4.96 -7.56 -10.68
C PHE A 34 -4.80 -8.74 -11.62
N ALA A 35 -4.33 -9.86 -11.11
CA ALA A 35 -4.07 -11.07 -11.88
C ALA A 35 -4.40 -12.31 -11.04
N THR A 36 -4.44 -13.47 -11.69
CA THR A 36 -4.63 -14.77 -11.04
C THR A 36 -3.43 -15.65 -11.40
N ASP A 37 -2.93 -16.45 -10.47
CA ASP A 37 -1.89 -17.41 -10.75
C ASP A 37 -2.47 -18.79 -11.16
N LYS A 38 -1.60 -19.79 -11.33
CA LYS A 38 -1.99 -21.14 -11.74
C LYS A 38 -2.85 -21.88 -10.69
N ASP A 39 -2.80 -21.45 -9.45
CA ASP A 39 -3.49 -22.05 -8.30
C ASP A 39 -4.77 -21.27 -7.95
N ASP A 40 -5.29 -20.46 -8.88
CA ASP A 40 -6.45 -19.59 -8.72
C ASP A 40 -6.29 -18.53 -7.61
N THR A 41 -5.07 -18.30 -7.14
CA THR A 41 -4.81 -17.21 -6.18
C THR A 41 -4.86 -15.86 -6.88
N LYS A 42 -5.65 -14.94 -6.34
CA LYS A 42 -5.72 -13.56 -6.83
C LYS A 42 -4.56 -12.76 -6.28
N TRP A 43 -3.87 -12.06 -7.14
CA TRP A 43 -2.72 -11.23 -6.82
C TRP A 43 -2.97 -9.76 -7.11
N LEU A 44 -2.45 -8.91 -6.25
CA LEU A 44 -2.28 -7.49 -6.53
C LEU A 44 -0.83 -7.22 -6.85
N LEU A 45 -0.62 -6.56 -8.00
CA LEU A 45 0.69 -6.18 -8.51
C LEU A 45 0.82 -4.66 -8.41
N ARG A 46 1.93 -4.17 -7.85
CA ARG A 46 2.28 -2.74 -7.88
C ARG A 46 3.58 -2.61 -8.68
N ILE A 47 3.49 -2.03 -9.85
CA ILE A 47 4.61 -1.84 -10.77
C ILE A 47 5.06 -0.39 -10.65
N PRO A 48 6.28 -0.12 -10.16
CA PRO A 48 6.79 1.23 -10.01
C PRO A 48 6.82 1.98 -11.34
N ARG A 49 6.40 3.24 -11.32
CA ARG A 49 6.45 4.14 -12.49
C ARG A 49 7.76 4.94 -12.55
N ARG A 50 8.52 4.96 -11.45
CA ARG A 50 9.78 5.69 -11.28
C ARG A 50 10.82 4.79 -10.63
N ALA A 51 12.09 5.01 -10.97
CA ALA A 51 13.20 4.21 -10.45
C ALA A 51 13.60 4.57 -9.00
N ASP A 52 13.15 5.72 -8.49
CA ASP A 52 13.52 6.25 -7.15
C ASP A 52 12.65 5.71 -6.01
N LEU A 53 11.77 4.72 -6.28
CA LEU A 53 10.84 4.17 -5.28
C LEU A 53 11.41 3.03 -4.42
N GLY A 54 12.65 2.59 -4.66
CA GLY A 54 13.24 1.44 -3.97
C GLY A 54 13.28 1.61 -2.45
N GLU A 55 13.70 2.76 -1.94
CA GLU A 55 13.74 3.04 -0.50
C GLU A 55 12.32 3.08 0.11
N GLN A 56 11.36 3.68 -0.61
CA GLN A 56 9.96 3.71 -0.18
C GLN A 56 9.39 2.29 -0.08
N ILE A 57 9.64 1.43 -1.07
CA ILE A 57 9.22 0.02 -1.07
C ILE A 57 9.82 -0.73 0.11
N ALA A 58 11.13 -0.58 0.34
CA ALA A 58 11.82 -1.23 1.45
C ALA A 58 11.28 -0.75 2.81
N ASN A 59 10.96 0.53 2.94
CA ASN A 59 10.39 1.08 4.16
C ASN A 59 8.95 0.58 4.40
N GLU A 60 8.11 0.57 3.37
CA GLU A 60 6.73 0.06 3.45
C GLU A 60 6.73 -1.44 3.81
N LEU A 61 7.63 -2.25 3.24
CA LEU A 61 7.79 -3.67 3.62
C LEU A 61 8.10 -3.83 5.11
N ARG A 62 9.06 -3.05 5.66
CA ARG A 62 9.38 -3.08 7.08
C ARG A 62 8.19 -2.71 7.97
N ILE A 63 7.41 -1.72 7.56
CA ILE A 63 6.17 -1.33 8.25
C ILE A 63 5.19 -2.49 8.26
N LEU A 64 4.91 -3.10 7.10
CA LEU A 64 3.98 -4.22 6.99
C LEU A 64 4.42 -5.42 7.84
N GLN A 65 5.71 -5.77 7.82
CA GLN A 65 6.30 -6.82 8.64
C GLN A 65 6.20 -6.55 10.15
N LEU A 66 6.25 -5.28 10.56
CA LEU A 66 6.06 -4.90 11.95
C LEU A 66 4.58 -4.98 12.33
N VAL A 67 3.72 -4.29 11.59
CA VAL A 67 2.30 -4.17 11.98
C VAL A 67 1.55 -5.49 11.91
N SER A 68 1.95 -6.41 11.03
CA SER A 68 1.36 -7.75 10.93
C SER A 68 1.46 -8.58 12.22
N LYS A 69 2.39 -8.23 13.10
CA LYS A 69 2.58 -8.91 14.40
C LYS A 69 1.62 -8.38 15.48
N TYR A 70 1.04 -7.22 15.28
CA TYR A 70 0.26 -6.50 16.30
C TYR A 70 -1.21 -6.32 15.92
N LEU A 71 -1.50 -6.22 14.61
CA LEU A 71 -2.85 -6.00 14.14
C LEU A 71 -3.62 -7.32 14.02
N SER A 72 -4.85 -7.34 14.50
CA SER A 72 -5.80 -8.45 14.32
C SER A 72 -6.50 -8.42 12.97
N VAL A 73 -6.39 -7.33 12.22
CA VAL A 73 -6.88 -7.19 10.86
C VAL A 73 -5.84 -7.67 9.86
N GLN A 74 -6.30 -8.13 8.69
CA GLN A 74 -5.39 -8.51 7.61
C GLN A 74 -4.59 -7.31 7.12
N VAL A 75 -3.29 -7.53 6.89
CA VAL A 75 -2.39 -6.59 6.22
C VAL A 75 -1.79 -7.25 4.98
N PRO A 76 -1.40 -6.48 3.95
CA PRO A 76 -0.77 -7.03 2.76
C PRO A 76 0.50 -7.83 3.10
N ASP A 77 0.53 -9.10 2.69
CA ASP A 77 1.70 -9.98 2.85
C ASP A 77 2.54 -9.97 1.55
N TRP A 78 3.45 -9.01 1.45
CA TRP A 78 4.26 -8.82 0.26
C TRP A 78 5.20 -10.02 0.03
N ARG A 79 4.91 -10.82 -0.97
CA ARG A 79 5.71 -11.98 -1.39
C ARG A 79 6.87 -11.58 -2.30
N ILE A 80 6.67 -10.53 -3.09
CA ILE A 80 7.67 -9.91 -3.94
C ILE A 80 7.72 -8.43 -3.55
N ALA A 81 8.93 -7.91 -3.29
CA ALA A 81 9.14 -6.52 -2.92
C ALA A 81 10.52 -6.06 -3.41
N ASN A 82 10.58 -5.53 -4.61
CA ASN A 82 11.79 -4.96 -5.19
C ASN A 82 11.47 -3.74 -6.07
N GLU A 83 12.50 -3.12 -6.63
CA GLU A 83 12.40 -1.89 -7.43
C GLU A 83 11.62 -2.06 -8.74
N GLU A 84 11.39 -3.30 -9.20
CA GLU A 84 10.66 -3.56 -10.44
C GLU A 84 9.21 -4.01 -10.18
N LEU A 85 8.96 -4.69 -9.06
CA LEU A 85 7.67 -5.30 -8.75
C LEU A 85 7.45 -5.45 -7.25
N VAL A 86 6.28 -5.03 -6.80
CA VAL A 86 5.69 -5.47 -5.53
C VAL A 86 4.48 -6.33 -5.84
N ALA A 87 4.41 -7.54 -5.25
CA ALA A 87 3.27 -8.42 -5.47
C ALA A 87 2.90 -9.17 -4.18
N TYR A 88 1.60 -9.29 -3.96
CA TYR A 88 1.03 -9.97 -2.80
C TYR A 88 -0.36 -10.54 -3.12
N PRO A 89 -0.78 -11.61 -2.42
CA PRO A 89 -2.14 -12.13 -2.54
C PRO A 89 -3.16 -11.05 -2.21
N LEU A 90 -4.17 -10.91 -3.05
CA LEU A 90 -5.23 -9.93 -2.84
C LEU A 90 -5.93 -10.23 -1.51
N LEU A 91 -6.07 -9.20 -0.68
CA LEU A 91 -6.79 -9.33 0.59
C LEU A 91 -8.26 -9.67 0.34
N ASP A 92 -8.83 -10.49 1.23
CA ASP A 92 -10.24 -10.78 1.22
C ASP A 92 -11.07 -9.54 1.54
N GLY A 93 -12.27 -9.50 0.97
CA GLY A 93 -13.21 -8.43 1.22
C GLY A 93 -13.30 -7.40 0.10
N LYS A 94 -14.13 -6.40 0.35
CA LYS A 94 -14.33 -5.27 -0.56
C LYS A 94 -13.94 -3.98 0.14
N PRO A 95 -13.43 -2.97 -0.58
CA PRO A 95 -13.23 -1.65 0.01
C PRO A 95 -14.59 -1.10 0.49
N ALA A 96 -14.57 -0.32 1.56
CA ALA A 96 -15.79 0.29 2.12
C ALA A 96 -16.58 1.09 1.09
N LEU A 97 -15.86 1.72 0.18
CA LEU A 97 -16.42 2.40 -0.98
C LEU A 97 -15.53 2.21 -2.21
N THR A 98 -16.13 2.33 -3.39
CA THR A 98 -15.42 2.43 -4.68
C THR A 98 -15.77 3.74 -5.35
N TYR A 99 -14.80 4.31 -6.03
CA TYR A 99 -14.95 5.54 -6.80
C TYR A 99 -14.74 5.24 -8.28
N ASP A 100 -15.69 5.65 -9.11
CA ASP A 100 -15.58 5.59 -10.56
C ASP A 100 -15.02 6.93 -11.07
N ALA A 101 -13.88 6.89 -11.73
CA ALA A 101 -13.20 8.10 -12.21
C ALA A 101 -13.84 8.71 -13.46
N ASP A 102 -14.60 7.93 -14.23
CA ASP A 102 -15.23 8.39 -15.46
C ASP A 102 -16.59 9.05 -15.17
N THR A 103 -17.35 8.47 -14.23
CA THR A 103 -18.68 8.98 -13.84
C THR A 103 -18.67 9.86 -12.60
N TYR A 104 -17.55 9.89 -11.86
CA TYR A 104 -17.41 10.56 -10.54
C TYR A 104 -18.35 10.01 -9.47
N GLU A 105 -18.88 8.80 -9.68
CA GLU A 105 -19.81 8.17 -8.74
C GLU A 105 -19.07 7.45 -7.61
N VAL A 106 -19.65 7.53 -6.41
CA VAL A 106 -19.20 6.79 -5.23
C VAL A 106 -20.20 5.70 -4.91
N THR A 107 -19.76 4.44 -5.01
CA THR A 107 -20.55 3.28 -4.61
C THR A 107 -20.10 2.82 -3.22
N TRP A 108 -21.02 2.75 -2.27
CA TRP A 108 -20.77 2.20 -0.94
C TRP A 108 -20.95 0.68 -0.97
N ASN A 109 -19.91 -0.06 -0.57
CA ASN A 109 -19.91 -1.52 -0.48
C ASN A 109 -20.29 -2.03 0.92
N MET A 110 -20.54 -1.13 1.87
CA MET A 110 -21.01 -1.39 3.21
C MET A 110 -22.17 -0.46 3.57
N SER A 111 -22.97 -0.83 4.57
CA SER A 111 -23.97 0.10 5.12
C SER A 111 -23.28 1.29 5.76
N LYS A 112 -23.74 2.51 5.42
CA LYS A 112 -23.23 3.76 6.03
C LYS A 112 -23.50 3.81 7.54
N ASP A 113 -24.57 3.13 7.98
CA ASP A 113 -25.01 3.05 9.37
C ASP A 113 -24.52 1.76 10.07
N SER A 114 -23.42 1.17 9.56
CA SER A 114 -22.86 -0.03 10.15
C SER A 114 -22.35 0.22 11.57
N GLU A 115 -23.02 -0.34 12.56
CA GLU A 115 -22.61 -0.28 13.97
C GLU A 115 -21.25 -0.94 14.21
N LEU A 116 -20.79 -1.82 13.30
CA LEU A 116 -19.52 -2.52 13.41
C LEU A 116 -18.33 -1.71 12.88
N TYR A 117 -18.55 -0.74 12.01
CA TYR A 117 -17.46 -0.03 11.35
C TYR A 117 -16.58 0.77 12.32
N ILE A 118 -17.24 1.64 13.14
CA ILE A 118 -16.52 2.50 14.09
C ILE A 118 -15.77 1.67 15.15
N PRO A 119 -16.38 0.68 15.82
CA PRO A 119 -15.65 -0.15 16.78
C PRO A 119 -14.50 -0.95 16.15
N SER A 120 -14.67 -1.46 14.94
CA SER A 120 -13.61 -2.21 14.23
C SER A 120 -12.43 -1.32 13.86
N LEU A 121 -12.70 -0.11 13.36
CA LEU A 121 -11.67 0.87 13.08
C LEU A 121 -10.95 1.32 14.36
N ALA A 122 -11.71 1.63 15.42
CA ALA A 122 -11.15 2.02 16.70
C ALA A 122 -10.23 0.92 17.26
N LYS A 123 -10.65 -0.35 17.19
CA LYS A 123 -9.82 -1.48 17.59
C LYS A 123 -8.51 -1.54 16.82
N ALA A 124 -8.56 -1.46 15.49
CA ALA A 124 -7.37 -1.48 14.65
C ALA A 124 -6.41 -0.32 14.98
N LEU A 125 -6.95 0.89 15.24
CA LEU A 125 -6.14 2.05 15.65
C LEU A 125 -5.52 1.87 17.04
N ILE A 126 -6.24 1.30 18.01
CA ILE A 126 -5.71 0.97 19.34
C ILE A 126 -4.55 -0.02 19.21
N GLU A 127 -4.72 -1.09 18.43
CA GLU A 127 -3.68 -2.08 18.18
C GLU A 127 -2.46 -1.44 17.52
N LEU A 128 -2.65 -0.61 16.50
CA LEU A 128 -1.58 0.12 15.83
C LEU A 128 -0.82 1.04 16.79
N HIS A 129 -1.53 1.83 17.61
CA HIS A 129 -0.93 2.76 18.57
C HIS A 129 -0.33 2.06 19.80
N SER A 130 -0.64 0.79 20.02
CA SER A 130 -0.03 -0.01 21.10
C SER A 130 1.36 -0.54 20.75
N ILE A 131 1.79 -0.41 19.50
CA ILE A 131 3.13 -0.86 19.07
C ILE A 131 4.20 -0.08 19.82
N PRO A 132 5.08 -0.75 20.60
CA PRO A 132 6.11 -0.05 21.38
C PRO A 132 7.07 0.70 20.46
N THR A 133 7.39 1.94 20.80
CA THR A 133 8.35 2.77 20.05
C THR A 133 9.70 2.08 19.86
N GLN A 134 10.13 1.27 20.81
CA GLN A 134 11.36 0.48 20.70
C GLN A 134 11.30 -0.55 19.57
N GLU A 135 10.14 -1.17 19.33
CA GLU A 135 9.96 -2.11 18.21
C GLU A 135 9.99 -1.37 16.87
N VAL A 136 9.43 -0.17 16.81
CA VAL A 136 9.51 0.70 15.61
C VAL A 136 10.98 0.99 15.28
N LEU A 137 11.77 1.40 16.28
CA LEU A 137 13.20 1.69 16.11
C LEU A 137 14.02 0.45 15.76
N ARG A 138 13.76 -0.71 16.39
CA ARG A 138 14.44 -1.97 16.08
C ARG A 138 14.23 -2.45 14.66
N ASN A 139 13.08 -2.11 14.06
CA ASN A 139 12.77 -2.41 12.66
C ASN A 139 13.33 -1.35 11.69
N GLY A 140 14.18 -0.42 12.17
CA GLY A 140 14.82 0.61 11.35
C GLY A 140 13.85 1.66 10.84
N LEU A 141 12.70 1.82 11.47
CA LEU A 141 11.71 2.84 11.12
C LEU A 141 12.02 4.15 11.87
N LYS A 142 11.78 5.26 11.19
CA LYS A 142 11.96 6.59 11.77
C LYS A 142 10.83 6.91 12.74
N VAL A 143 11.19 7.42 13.91
CA VAL A 143 10.24 7.98 14.87
C VAL A 143 10.48 9.48 14.94
N SER A 144 9.43 10.27 14.79
CA SER A 144 9.49 11.73 14.90
C SER A 144 8.63 12.19 16.07
N THR A 145 9.17 13.09 16.89
CA THR A 145 8.37 13.78 17.90
C THR A 145 7.43 14.80 17.23
N PRO A 146 6.32 15.22 17.87
CA PRO A 146 5.47 16.28 17.35
C PRO A 146 6.23 17.58 17.04
N GLU A 147 7.26 17.89 17.82
CA GLU A 147 8.12 19.06 17.62
C GLU A 147 8.99 18.90 16.36
N GLN A 148 9.62 17.75 16.19
CA GLN A 148 10.39 17.43 14.98
C GLN A 148 9.52 17.49 13.73
N ALA A 149 8.34 16.87 13.75
CA ALA A 149 7.40 16.88 12.62
C ALA A 149 6.96 18.32 12.27
N ARG A 150 6.70 19.15 13.28
CA ARG A 150 6.37 20.57 13.09
C ARG A 150 7.53 21.35 12.47
N ASN A 151 8.75 21.16 12.94
CA ASN A 151 9.94 21.84 12.42
C ASN A 151 10.19 21.44 10.96
N GLU A 152 10.15 20.15 10.63
CA GLU A 152 10.27 19.65 9.25
C GLU A 152 9.18 20.25 8.33
N PHE A 153 7.96 20.43 8.82
CA PHE A 153 6.89 21.09 8.08
C PHE A 153 7.22 22.56 7.77
N PHE A 154 7.68 23.32 8.78
CA PHE A 154 8.05 24.72 8.58
C PHE A 154 9.25 24.89 7.65
N GLU A 155 10.26 24.03 7.73
CA GLU A 155 11.39 24.03 6.80
C GLU A 155 10.92 23.82 5.35
N ARG A 156 10.04 22.84 5.11
CA ARG A 156 9.44 22.61 3.77
C ARG A 156 8.60 23.81 3.30
N LEU A 157 7.84 24.43 4.20
CA LEU A 157 7.04 25.61 3.86
C LEU A 157 7.92 26.78 3.41
N LEU A 158 9.09 26.98 4.06
CA LEU A 158 10.05 28.02 3.67
C LEU A 158 10.65 27.74 2.29
N LEU A 159 10.98 26.48 1.96
CA LEU A 159 11.44 26.09 0.64
C LEU A 159 10.40 26.39 -0.44
N VAL A 160 9.16 25.96 -0.24
CA VAL A 160 8.05 26.22 -1.18
C VAL A 160 7.85 27.74 -1.35
N LYS A 161 7.91 28.50 -0.28
CA LYS A 161 7.79 29.97 -0.34
C LYS A 161 8.93 30.62 -1.12
N SER A 162 10.15 30.08 -1.03
CA SER A 162 11.31 30.58 -1.81
C SER A 162 11.22 30.25 -3.29
N GLU A 163 10.54 29.16 -3.65
CA GLU A 163 10.36 28.76 -5.06
C GLU A 163 9.20 29.47 -5.74
N LEU A 164 8.18 29.87 -4.98
CA LEU A 164 7.01 30.57 -5.52
C LEU A 164 7.15 32.10 -5.55
N GLY A 165 8.26 32.64 -5.00
CA GLY A 165 8.65 34.06 -5.07
C GLY A 165 7.78 34.97 -4.28
#